data_14412ac1781695812078a04e4fde2a2a
#
_entry.id   14412ac1781695812078a04e4fde2a2a
#
_cell.length_a   1.000
_cell.length_b   1.000
_cell.length_c   1.000
_cell.angle_alpha   90.00
_cell.angle_beta   90.00
_cell.angle_gamma   90.00
#
_symmetry.space_group_name_H-M   'P 1'
#
loop_
_entity.id
_entity.type
_entity.pdbx_description
1 polymer ?
#
loop_
_entity_poly.entity_id
_entity_poly.type
_entity_poly.pdbx_seq_one_letter_code
_entity_poly.pdbx_strand_id
1 'polypeptide(L)'
;MIQRTLSQKLSSLAGQFPVVTITGPRQSGKTTLTRMMFTKHEYVSLEEPHEREFALSDPQGFLRRYKGGVILDEIQRAPGLLSYIQGIVDAGVDSGKFILTGSQQFHLSAKVNQTMAGRTAIVHLLPFSIDELRGLPSRDPWAWNDLPKRSEAPAFNLETMLYRGFYPRIHDQGLAPQDWLAGYYQTYVERDVREVSNIGNLEIFQRFVRLCAGRTGQLLNLSSLANDCGISHTTARQWISILQAGFIIHLLPPHFNNFSKRIIKSPKLYFLDTGLLCYLLRLREPADLIDHALRGAVFETYVVAELFKAFAHRGETPPLYFWRDRTGHEVDVLIDTGKQLIPIEIKSGRTISGAFFEGLRYFMALGPKVASTGVMIHGGDDLYERENFIVLPWFQATSK
;
A
#
# COMPACT_ATOMS: atom_id res chain seq x y z
N MET A 1 19.27 -8.03 -7.78
CA MET A 1 18.36 -6.91 -7.40
C MET A 1 17.01 -7.18 -8.03
N ILE A 2 15.92 -7.05 -7.27
CA ILE A 2 14.55 -7.36 -7.72
C ILE A 2 14.01 -6.20 -8.54
N GLN A 3 13.49 -6.52 -9.74
CA GLN A 3 12.88 -5.52 -10.63
C GLN A 3 11.56 -5.00 -10.05
N ARG A 4 11.33 -3.69 -10.12
CA ARG A 4 10.09 -3.06 -9.63
C ARG A 4 9.13 -2.82 -10.78
N THR A 5 7.88 -3.20 -10.58
CA THR A 5 6.78 -2.97 -11.55
C THR A 5 6.62 -1.48 -11.87
N LEU A 6 6.82 -0.60 -10.89
CA LEU A 6 6.72 0.85 -11.05
C LEU A 6 7.74 1.45 -12.02
N SER A 7 8.85 0.75 -12.33
CA SER A 7 9.93 1.27 -13.19
C SER A 7 9.44 1.74 -14.55
N GLN A 8 8.58 0.98 -15.21
CA GLN A 8 8.06 1.32 -16.53
C GLN A 8 7.22 2.60 -16.50
N LYS A 9 6.30 2.71 -15.53
CA LYS A 9 5.47 3.90 -15.35
C LYS A 9 6.31 5.12 -15.01
N LEU A 10 7.29 4.96 -14.13
CA LEU A 10 8.18 6.02 -13.69
C LEU A 10 8.99 6.61 -14.87
N SER A 11 9.52 5.75 -15.75
CA SER A 11 10.19 6.18 -16.98
C SER A 11 9.26 6.97 -17.91
N SER A 12 8.03 6.48 -18.12
CA SER A 12 7.03 7.17 -18.93
C SER A 12 6.66 8.55 -18.37
N LEU A 13 6.47 8.65 -17.05
CA LEU A 13 6.12 9.93 -16.41
C LEU A 13 7.28 10.94 -16.45
N ALA A 14 8.52 10.48 -16.28
CA ALA A 14 9.68 11.35 -16.40
C ALA A 14 9.88 11.91 -17.82
N GLY A 15 9.36 11.22 -18.85
CA GLY A 15 9.32 11.77 -20.22
C GLY A 15 8.22 12.78 -20.47
N GLN A 16 7.26 12.93 -19.56
CA GLN A 16 6.06 13.77 -19.75
C GLN A 16 5.99 14.96 -18.78
N PHE A 17 6.46 14.78 -17.55
CA PHE A 17 6.35 15.77 -16.48
C PHE A 17 7.73 16.31 -16.10
N PRO A 18 7.88 17.62 -15.88
CA PRO A 18 9.14 18.21 -15.43
C PRO A 18 9.53 17.74 -14.01
N VAL A 19 8.54 17.37 -13.20
CA VAL A 19 8.73 16.83 -11.84
C VAL A 19 8.04 15.49 -11.71
N VAL A 20 8.73 14.51 -11.11
CA VAL A 20 8.13 13.24 -10.70
C VAL A 20 8.37 13.03 -9.22
N THR A 21 7.30 12.85 -8.47
CA THR A 21 7.35 12.65 -7.00
C THR A 21 7.00 11.21 -6.65
N ILE A 22 7.93 10.52 -5.96
CA ILE A 22 7.77 9.15 -5.52
C ILE A 22 7.61 9.14 -4.01
N THR A 23 6.43 8.75 -3.54
CA THR A 23 6.14 8.59 -2.11
C THR A 23 5.96 7.11 -1.75
N GLY A 24 5.90 6.80 -0.47
CA GLY A 24 5.73 5.43 0.02
C GLY A 24 6.38 5.24 1.38
N PRO A 25 6.16 4.12 2.06
CA PRO A 25 6.71 3.89 3.39
C PRO A 25 8.24 3.97 3.38
N ARG A 26 8.82 4.24 4.52
CA ARG A 26 10.29 4.14 4.68
C ARG A 26 10.74 2.73 4.34
N GLN A 27 11.95 2.61 3.82
CA GLN A 27 12.55 1.31 3.45
C GLN A 27 11.82 0.53 2.33
N SER A 28 10.91 1.16 1.57
CA SER A 28 10.27 0.52 0.40
C SER A 28 11.15 0.47 -0.85
N GLY A 29 12.35 1.08 -0.81
CA GLY A 29 13.30 1.07 -1.91
C GLY A 29 13.23 2.26 -2.86
N LYS A 30 12.61 3.40 -2.46
CA LYS A 30 12.49 4.61 -3.30
C LYS A 30 13.84 5.12 -3.80
N THR A 31 14.77 5.36 -2.90
CA THR A 31 16.14 5.83 -3.21
C THR A 31 16.87 4.87 -4.15
N THR A 32 16.77 3.56 -3.88
CA THR A 32 17.39 2.53 -4.74
C THR A 32 16.82 2.58 -6.15
N LEU A 33 15.48 2.61 -6.26
CA LEU A 33 14.80 2.66 -7.55
C LEU A 33 15.17 3.91 -8.35
N THR A 34 15.13 5.08 -7.73
CA THR A 34 15.41 6.34 -8.42
C THR A 34 16.85 6.43 -8.90
N ARG A 35 17.83 6.03 -8.08
CA ARG A 35 19.25 6.02 -8.47
C ARG A 35 19.55 5.03 -9.59
N MET A 36 18.86 3.90 -9.63
CA MET A 36 18.99 2.93 -10.73
C MET A 36 18.44 3.45 -12.05
N MET A 37 17.28 4.11 -12.01
CA MET A 37 16.59 4.54 -13.21
C MET A 37 17.15 5.84 -13.79
N PHE A 38 17.58 6.76 -12.94
CA PHE A 38 18.01 8.11 -13.33
C PHE A 38 19.52 8.29 -13.15
N THR A 39 20.31 7.43 -13.77
CA THR A 39 21.78 7.39 -13.64
C THR A 39 22.49 8.66 -14.12
N LYS A 40 21.83 9.49 -14.92
CA LYS A 40 22.34 10.78 -15.40
C LYS A 40 22.01 11.95 -14.46
N HIS A 41 21.16 11.74 -13.47
CA HIS A 41 20.79 12.76 -12.49
C HIS A 41 21.76 12.76 -11.34
N GLU A 42 22.06 13.95 -10.84
CA GLU A 42 22.79 14.09 -9.57
C GLU A 42 21.88 13.68 -8.41
N TYR A 43 22.42 12.94 -7.47
CA TYR A 43 21.69 12.49 -6.29
C TYR A 43 22.06 13.32 -5.07
N VAL A 44 21.05 13.86 -4.38
CA VAL A 44 21.20 14.64 -3.16
C VAL A 44 20.21 14.15 -2.10
N SER A 45 20.74 13.83 -0.92
CA SER A 45 19.94 13.50 0.25
C SER A 45 19.76 14.71 1.16
N LEU A 46 18.53 15.14 1.35
CA LEU A 46 18.21 16.20 2.30
C LEU A 46 18.18 15.70 3.77
N GLU A 47 18.48 14.42 4.02
CA GLU A 47 18.84 13.94 5.36
C GLU A 47 20.22 14.41 5.79
N GLU A 48 21.13 14.62 4.83
CA GLU A 48 22.47 15.15 5.09
C GLU A 48 22.38 16.59 5.60
N PRO A 49 22.94 16.89 6.80
CA PRO A 49 22.77 18.20 7.43
C PRO A 49 23.27 19.37 6.59
N HIS A 50 24.44 19.25 5.96
CA HIS A 50 25.04 20.31 5.16
C HIS A 50 24.27 20.62 3.88
N GLU A 51 23.76 19.60 3.17
CA GLU A 51 22.93 19.78 1.98
C GLU A 51 21.56 20.39 2.35
N ARG A 52 20.99 19.95 3.46
CA ARG A 52 19.75 20.54 3.98
C ARG A 52 19.91 21.98 4.41
N GLU A 53 20.99 22.33 5.12
CA GLU A 53 21.28 23.70 5.54
C GLU A 53 21.43 24.62 4.34
N PHE A 54 22.17 24.20 3.31
CA PHE A 54 22.31 24.97 2.08
C PHE A 54 20.97 25.13 1.37
N ALA A 55 20.18 24.06 1.23
CA ALA A 55 18.86 24.11 0.62
C ALA A 55 17.87 25.04 1.34
N LEU A 56 18.01 25.22 2.66
CA LEU A 56 17.18 26.11 3.47
C LEU A 56 17.68 27.55 3.47
N SER A 57 19.00 27.78 3.48
CA SER A 57 19.59 29.12 3.55
C SER A 57 19.64 29.82 2.19
N ASP A 58 19.97 29.12 1.10
CA ASP A 58 19.98 29.63 -0.26
C ASP A 58 19.34 28.63 -1.25
N PRO A 59 18.01 28.54 -1.30
CA PRO A 59 17.31 27.61 -2.19
C PRO A 59 17.62 27.81 -3.68
N GLN A 60 17.83 29.07 -4.09
CA GLN A 60 18.13 29.37 -5.49
C GLN A 60 19.56 28.93 -5.87
N GLY A 61 20.54 29.26 -5.03
CA GLY A 61 21.92 28.81 -5.22
C GLY A 61 22.03 27.29 -5.20
N PHE A 62 21.30 26.64 -4.28
CA PHE A 62 21.22 25.19 -4.19
C PHE A 62 20.71 24.57 -5.50
N LEU A 63 19.56 25.00 -6.02
CA LEU A 63 18.96 24.44 -7.22
C LEU A 63 19.75 24.75 -8.50
N ARG A 64 20.46 25.89 -8.57
CA ARG A 64 21.30 26.26 -9.72
C ARG A 64 22.51 25.33 -9.94
N ARG A 65 22.91 24.58 -8.92
CA ARG A 65 24.01 23.59 -9.04
C ARG A 65 23.65 22.48 -10.05
N TYR A 66 22.38 22.11 -10.15
CA TYR A 66 21.92 20.92 -10.88
C TYR A 66 21.39 21.27 -12.29
N LYS A 67 22.31 21.36 -13.26
CA LYS A 67 21.96 21.71 -14.65
C LYS A 67 21.34 20.54 -15.42
N GLY A 68 21.82 19.32 -15.21
CA GLY A 68 21.43 18.11 -15.96
C GLY A 68 20.23 17.34 -15.43
N GLY A 69 19.70 17.69 -14.26
CA GLY A 69 18.65 16.96 -13.55
C GLY A 69 19.11 16.52 -12.17
N VAL A 70 18.18 16.36 -11.23
CA VAL A 70 18.49 16.04 -9.84
C VAL A 70 17.44 15.12 -9.22
N ILE A 71 17.93 14.17 -8.41
CA ILE A 71 17.12 13.39 -7.47
C ILE A 71 17.25 14.06 -6.10
N LEU A 72 16.16 14.65 -5.60
CA LEU A 72 16.10 15.23 -4.25
C LEU A 72 15.42 14.23 -3.32
N ASP A 73 16.23 13.52 -2.53
CA ASP A 73 15.73 12.48 -1.61
C ASP A 73 15.31 13.11 -0.28
N GLU A 74 14.20 12.64 0.28
CA GLU A 74 13.56 13.13 1.51
C GLU A 74 13.21 14.64 1.47
N ILE A 75 12.58 15.07 0.35
CA ILE A 75 12.21 16.49 0.07
C ILE A 75 11.39 17.15 1.19
N GLN A 76 10.67 16.37 2.03
CA GLN A 76 9.94 16.90 3.18
C GLN A 76 10.86 17.54 4.23
N ARG A 77 12.18 17.30 4.18
CA ARG A 77 13.16 17.96 5.07
C ARG A 77 13.42 19.42 4.69
N ALA A 78 13.16 19.79 3.42
CA ALA A 78 13.29 21.16 2.94
C ALA A 78 12.07 21.53 2.05
N PRO A 79 10.84 21.56 2.60
CA PRO A 79 9.61 21.68 1.82
C PRO A 79 9.48 23.06 1.12
N GLY A 80 10.23 24.05 1.56
CA GLY A 80 10.32 25.37 0.90
C GLY A 80 10.89 25.31 -0.51
N LEU A 81 11.73 24.31 -0.83
CA LEU A 81 12.26 24.10 -2.18
C LEU A 81 11.17 23.95 -3.23
N LEU A 82 10.00 23.42 -2.88
CA LEU A 82 8.90 23.18 -3.84
C LEU A 82 8.46 24.47 -4.53
N SER A 83 8.42 25.61 -3.82
CA SER A 83 8.05 26.90 -4.41
C SER A 83 9.11 27.40 -5.40
N TYR A 84 10.38 27.17 -5.13
CA TYR A 84 11.47 27.53 -6.06
C TYR A 84 11.50 26.59 -7.27
N ILE A 85 11.28 25.30 -7.08
CA ILE A 85 11.14 24.32 -8.18
C ILE A 85 9.97 24.72 -9.07
N GLN A 86 8.83 25.13 -8.50
CA GLN A 86 7.70 25.66 -9.27
C GLN A 86 8.11 26.82 -10.17
N GLY A 87 8.79 27.82 -9.64
CA GLY A 87 9.25 28.98 -10.43
C GLY A 87 10.18 28.56 -11.58
N ILE A 88 11.07 27.58 -11.34
CA ILE A 88 11.96 27.04 -12.38
C ILE A 88 11.15 26.30 -13.45
N VAL A 89 10.18 25.50 -13.06
CA VAL A 89 9.31 24.75 -13.98
C VAL A 89 8.46 25.69 -14.83
N ASP A 90 7.91 26.75 -14.24
CA ASP A 90 7.10 27.76 -14.93
C ASP A 90 7.91 28.59 -15.93
N ALA A 91 9.22 28.74 -15.71
CA ALA A 91 10.14 29.38 -16.65
C ALA A 91 10.50 28.48 -17.85
N GLY A 92 10.10 27.21 -17.85
CA GLY A 92 10.34 26.20 -18.88
C GLY A 92 11.60 25.38 -18.64
N VAL A 93 11.40 24.09 -18.38
CA VAL A 93 12.47 23.09 -18.19
C VAL A 93 12.08 21.77 -18.85
N ASP A 94 13.08 20.94 -19.13
CA ASP A 94 12.88 19.61 -19.70
C ASP A 94 12.10 18.70 -18.77
N SER A 95 11.34 17.77 -19.37
CA SER A 95 10.67 16.70 -18.63
C SER A 95 11.69 15.85 -17.85
N GLY A 96 11.30 15.39 -16.65
CA GLY A 96 12.14 14.58 -15.78
C GLY A 96 13.27 15.36 -15.09
N LYS A 97 13.30 16.68 -15.15
CA LYS A 97 14.35 17.50 -14.52
C LYS A 97 14.48 17.26 -13.03
N PHE A 98 13.36 17.11 -12.32
CA PHE A 98 13.33 16.93 -10.88
C PHE A 98 12.67 15.60 -10.53
N ILE A 99 13.41 14.72 -9.86
CA ILE A 99 12.90 13.49 -9.27
C ILE A 99 12.90 13.68 -7.75
N LEU A 100 11.71 13.73 -7.17
CA LEU A 100 11.54 13.95 -5.74
C LEU A 100 11.17 12.65 -5.05
N THR A 101 11.78 12.35 -3.91
CA THR A 101 11.36 11.24 -3.06
C THR A 101 10.98 11.74 -1.67
N GLY A 102 10.07 11.01 -1.02
CA GLY A 102 9.68 11.30 0.35
C GLY A 102 8.91 10.17 1.00
N SER A 103 9.06 10.05 2.33
CA SER A 103 8.46 8.98 3.10
C SER A 103 7.12 9.34 3.77
N GLN A 104 6.76 10.63 3.81
CA GLN A 104 5.56 11.12 4.50
C GLN A 104 4.59 11.77 3.53
N GLN A 105 3.36 11.24 3.49
CA GLN A 105 2.32 11.73 2.59
C GLN A 105 1.70 13.07 3.06
N PHE A 106 1.60 13.33 4.38
CA PHE A 106 0.90 14.52 4.90
C PHE A 106 1.54 15.85 4.53
N HIS A 107 2.83 16.01 4.81
CA HIS A 107 3.50 17.29 4.56
C HIS A 107 3.86 17.46 3.09
N LEU A 108 4.16 16.35 2.42
CA LEU A 108 4.48 16.38 1.01
C LEU A 108 3.22 16.60 0.15
N SER A 109 2.15 15.81 0.39
CA SER A 109 0.93 15.90 -0.44
C SER A 109 0.24 17.25 -0.33
N ALA A 110 0.10 17.82 0.85
CA ALA A 110 -0.55 19.13 1.00
C ALA A 110 0.24 20.23 0.26
N LYS A 111 1.57 20.30 0.44
CA LYS A 111 2.42 21.30 -0.19
C LYS A 111 2.67 21.01 -1.67
N VAL A 112 2.88 19.77 -2.06
CA VAL A 112 3.04 19.38 -3.47
C VAL A 112 1.73 19.63 -4.23
N ASN A 113 0.59 19.25 -3.68
CA ASN A 113 -0.71 19.50 -4.34
C ASN A 113 -1.00 21.00 -4.47
N GLN A 114 -0.61 21.79 -3.49
CA GLN A 114 -0.86 23.23 -3.50
C GLN A 114 0.08 24.01 -4.43
N THR A 115 1.38 23.64 -4.46
CA THR A 115 2.41 24.36 -5.22
C THR A 115 2.69 23.74 -6.59
N MET A 116 2.57 22.41 -6.73
CA MET A 116 3.01 21.67 -7.92
C MET A 116 1.85 21.10 -8.75
N ALA A 117 0.61 21.58 -8.52
CA ALA A 117 -0.56 21.13 -9.26
C ALA A 117 -0.37 21.26 -10.78
N GLY A 118 -0.58 20.17 -11.52
CA GLY A 118 -0.39 20.09 -12.96
C GLY A 118 1.07 20.01 -13.45
N ARG A 119 2.07 20.17 -12.55
CA ARG A 119 3.51 20.18 -12.88
C ARG A 119 4.22 18.91 -12.46
N THR A 120 3.64 18.12 -11.56
CA THR A 120 4.23 16.89 -11.04
C THR A 120 3.32 15.70 -11.25
N ALA A 121 3.92 14.57 -11.59
CA ALA A 121 3.29 13.27 -11.45
C ALA A 121 3.65 12.68 -10.08
N ILE A 122 2.65 12.17 -9.35
CA ILE A 122 2.84 11.54 -8.05
C ILE A 122 2.57 10.05 -8.17
N VAL A 123 3.51 9.23 -7.71
CA VAL A 123 3.38 7.78 -7.66
C VAL A 123 3.77 7.24 -6.29
N HIS A 124 3.28 6.01 -5.98
CA HIS A 124 3.50 5.37 -4.70
C HIS A 124 4.31 4.08 -4.87
N LEU A 125 5.45 3.99 -4.18
CA LEU A 125 6.25 2.78 -4.12
C LEU A 125 6.05 2.11 -2.76
N LEU A 126 5.29 1.01 -2.74
CA LEU A 126 5.08 0.17 -1.57
C LEU A 126 6.18 -0.90 -1.44
N PRO A 127 6.23 -1.69 -0.36
CA PRO A 127 7.03 -2.90 -0.30
C PRO A 127 6.80 -3.81 -1.51
N PHE A 128 7.61 -4.84 -1.70
CA PHE A 128 7.46 -5.74 -2.85
C PHE A 128 6.06 -6.33 -2.96
N SER A 129 5.61 -6.61 -4.17
CA SER A 129 4.51 -7.54 -4.40
C SER A 129 5.04 -8.97 -4.47
N ILE A 130 4.15 -9.95 -4.37
CA ILE A 130 4.52 -11.36 -4.54
C ILE A 130 5.10 -11.61 -5.94
N ASP A 131 4.56 -10.95 -6.97
CA ASP A 131 5.05 -11.07 -8.35
C ASP A 131 6.46 -10.51 -8.51
N GLU A 132 6.75 -9.36 -7.90
CA GLU A 132 8.10 -8.78 -7.88
C GLU A 132 9.10 -9.71 -7.21
N LEU A 133 8.75 -10.33 -6.08
CA LEU A 133 9.60 -11.30 -5.38
C LEU A 133 9.86 -12.57 -6.21
N ARG A 134 8.90 -12.98 -7.02
CA ARG A 134 9.00 -14.14 -7.90
C ARG A 134 9.64 -13.83 -9.25
N GLY A 135 9.89 -12.55 -9.56
CA GLY A 135 10.39 -12.10 -10.85
C GLY A 135 9.38 -12.32 -12.00
N LEU A 136 8.09 -12.36 -11.69
CA LEU A 136 7.02 -12.58 -12.64
C LEU A 136 6.36 -11.25 -13.06
N PRO A 137 5.84 -11.15 -14.30
CA PRO A 137 5.05 -10.01 -14.71
C PRO A 137 3.71 -9.99 -13.97
N SER A 138 3.38 -8.85 -13.37
CA SER A 138 2.08 -8.66 -12.73
C SER A 138 0.96 -8.63 -13.77
N ARG A 139 -0.18 -9.24 -13.42
CA ARG A 139 -1.42 -9.17 -14.20
C ARG A 139 -1.89 -7.72 -14.33
N ASP A 140 -2.55 -7.40 -15.43
CA ASP A 140 -3.33 -6.17 -15.53
C ASP A 140 -4.46 -6.21 -14.49
N PRO A 141 -4.46 -5.31 -13.48
CA PRO A 141 -5.46 -5.35 -12.41
C PRO A 141 -6.88 -5.00 -12.87
N TRP A 142 -7.05 -4.61 -14.14
CA TRP A 142 -8.34 -4.40 -14.77
C TRP A 142 -8.89 -5.63 -15.51
N ALA A 143 -8.05 -6.65 -15.77
CA ALA A 143 -8.39 -7.82 -16.58
C ALA A 143 -8.67 -9.05 -15.69
N TRP A 144 -9.93 -9.27 -15.37
CA TRP A 144 -10.40 -10.37 -14.50
C TRP A 144 -11.29 -11.39 -15.19
N ASN A 145 -11.48 -11.28 -16.50
CA ASN A 145 -12.39 -12.14 -17.24
C ASN A 145 -11.77 -13.47 -17.65
N ASP A 146 -10.43 -13.56 -17.65
CA ASP A 146 -9.74 -14.73 -18.11
C ASP A 146 -8.99 -15.43 -16.98
N LEU A 147 -9.00 -16.76 -17.00
CA LEU A 147 -8.17 -17.58 -16.12
C LEU A 147 -6.70 -17.29 -16.41
N PRO A 148 -5.88 -16.88 -15.43
CA PRO A 148 -4.45 -16.70 -15.66
C PRO A 148 -3.78 -18.04 -15.98
N LYS A 149 -2.64 -17.99 -16.67
CA LYS A 149 -1.84 -19.19 -16.85
C LYS A 149 -1.36 -19.69 -15.49
N ARG A 150 -1.41 -21.02 -15.29
CA ARG A 150 -0.90 -21.63 -14.07
C ARG A 150 0.60 -21.34 -13.94
N SER A 151 0.99 -20.72 -12.83
CA SER A 151 2.39 -20.52 -12.46
C SER A 151 2.79 -21.55 -11.40
N GLU A 152 4.08 -21.86 -11.34
CA GLU A 152 4.61 -22.73 -10.26
C GLU A 152 4.39 -22.08 -8.90
N ALA A 153 4.11 -22.90 -7.89
CA ALA A 153 4.04 -22.44 -6.52
C ALA A 153 5.42 -21.91 -6.06
N PRO A 154 5.46 -20.87 -5.20
CA PRO A 154 6.72 -20.37 -4.67
C PRO A 154 7.42 -21.41 -3.80
N ALA A 155 8.73 -21.29 -3.66
CA ALA A 155 9.55 -22.22 -2.86
C ALA A 155 9.22 -22.22 -1.35
N PHE A 156 8.53 -21.20 -0.86
CA PHE A 156 8.10 -21.07 0.53
C PHE A 156 6.58 -21.10 0.62
N ASN A 157 6.09 -21.63 1.74
CA ASN A 157 4.66 -21.73 1.98
C ASN A 157 4.01 -20.36 2.35
N LEU A 158 2.68 -20.33 2.35
CA LEU A 158 1.89 -19.16 2.66
C LEU A 158 2.24 -18.55 4.02
N GLU A 159 2.32 -19.35 5.06
CA GLU A 159 2.57 -18.91 6.44
C GLU A 159 3.94 -18.21 6.55
N THR A 160 4.96 -18.75 5.90
CA THR A 160 6.29 -18.14 5.83
C THR A 160 6.24 -16.80 5.12
N MET A 161 5.50 -16.67 4.02
CA MET A 161 5.36 -15.42 3.29
C MET A 161 4.62 -14.35 4.11
N LEU A 162 3.51 -14.72 4.72
CA LEU A 162 2.74 -13.81 5.56
C LEU A 162 3.56 -13.28 6.74
N TYR A 163 4.33 -14.18 7.38
CA TYR A 163 5.18 -13.85 8.52
C TYR A 163 6.38 -12.95 8.16
N ARG A 164 7.02 -13.20 7.01
CA ARG A 164 8.15 -12.39 6.54
C ARG A 164 7.74 -11.01 6.07
N GLY A 165 6.53 -10.88 5.52
CA GLY A 165 6.10 -9.66 4.86
C GLY A 165 6.89 -9.36 3.58
N PHE A 166 6.87 -8.10 3.16
CA PHE A 166 7.30 -7.71 1.80
C PHE A 166 8.34 -6.59 1.79
N TYR A 167 8.86 -6.17 2.93
CA TYR A 167 9.89 -5.14 2.97
C TYR A 167 11.21 -5.60 2.33
N PRO A 168 11.79 -4.80 1.41
CA PRO A 168 12.94 -5.18 0.59
C PRO A 168 14.12 -5.77 1.37
N ARG A 169 14.52 -5.16 2.48
CA ARG A 169 15.70 -5.59 3.24
C ARG A 169 15.61 -7.00 3.80
N ILE A 170 14.41 -7.45 4.15
CA ILE A 170 14.18 -8.82 4.64
C ILE A 170 14.50 -9.83 3.54
N HIS A 171 14.21 -9.48 2.27
CA HIS A 171 14.42 -10.36 1.12
C HIS A 171 15.82 -10.23 0.52
N ASP A 172 16.33 -9.00 0.36
CA ASP A 172 17.62 -8.74 -0.27
C ASP A 172 18.82 -9.16 0.60
N GLN A 173 18.70 -9.01 1.93
CA GLN A 173 19.79 -9.27 2.88
C GLN A 173 19.58 -10.53 3.71
N GLY A 174 18.44 -11.22 3.55
CA GLY A 174 18.12 -12.43 4.32
C GLY A 174 18.01 -12.20 5.83
N LEU A 175 17.56 -11.00 6.24
CA LEU A 175 17.47 -10.64 7.66
C LEU A 175 16.36 -11.43 8.36
N ALA A 176 16.54 -11.68 9.65
CA ALA A 176 15.48 -12.22 10.50
C ALA A 176 14.30 -11.23 10.53
N PRO A 177 13.09 -11.64 10.08
CA PRO A 177 11.98 -10.70 9.89
C PRO A 177 11.62 -9.95 11.16
N GLN A 178 11.53 -10.64 12.29
CA GLN A 178 11.09 -10.04 13.56
C GLN A 178 12.09 -9.04 14.11
N ASP A 179 13.39 -9.31 14.00
CA ASP A 179 14.44 -8.39 14.47
C ASP A 179 14.43 -7.11 13.63
N TRP A 180 14.32 -7.27 12.29
CA TRP A 180 14.26 -6.13 11.41
C TRP A 180 12.97 -5.31 11.61
N LEU A 181 11.82 -5.97 11.75
CA LEU A 181 10.52 -5.31 11.96
C LEU A 181 10.45 -4.62 13.33
N ALA A 182 11.08 -5.19 14.36
CA ALA A 182 11.22 -4.54 15.66
C ALA A 182 11.96 -3.21 15.52
N GLY A 183 13.14 -3.23 14.87
CA GLY A 183 13.91 -2.01 14.62
C GLY A 183 13.16 -1.02 13.74
N TYR A 184 12.48 -1.49 12.68
CA TYR A 184 11.66 -0.65 11.81
C TYR A 184 10.52 0.02 12.57
N TYR A 185 9.78 -0.73 13.39
CA TYR A 185 8.68 -0.20 14.19
C TYR A 185 9.16 0.87 15.18
N GLN A 186 10.21 0.59 15.95
CA GLN A 186 10.75 1.50 16.94
C GLN A 186 11.37 2.77 16.33
N THR A 187 12.12 2.63 15.25
CA THR A 187 12.89 3.75 14.69
C THR A 187 12.08 4.63 13.74
N TYR A 188 11.08 4.07 13.04
CA TYR A 188 10.33 4.79 12.02
C TYR A 188 8.87 5.03 12.40
N VAL A 189 8.12 4.00 12.77
CA VAL A 189 6.69 4.16 13.06
C VAL A 189 6.48 5.05 14.28
N GLU A 190 7.23 4.82 15.34
CA GLU A 190 7.13 5.61 16.56
C GLU A 190 7.69 7.04 16.37
N ARG A 191 8.80 7.19 15.69
CA ARG A 191 9.43 8.47 15.44
C ARG A 191 8.59 9.37 14.54
N ASP A 192 8.14 8.87 13.40
CA ASP A 192 7.36 9.65 12.44
C ASP A 192 6.05 10.14 13.06
N VAL A 193 5.44 9.33 13.92
CA VAL A 193 4.24 9.72 14.66
C VAL A 193 4.53 10.80 15.70
N ARG A 194 5.65 10.73 16.40
CA ARG A 194 6.07 11.80 17.34
C ARG A 194 6.28 13.13 16.64
N GLU A 195 6.96 13.13 15.48
CA GLU A 195 7.24 14.35 14.72
C GLU A 195 5.96 15.04 14.23
N VAL A 196 4.94 14.25 13.86
CA VAL A 196 3.70 14.78 13.24
C VAL A 196 2.64 15.21 14.25
N SER A 197 2.55 14.57 15.41
CA SER A 197 1.37 14.76 16.30
C SER A 197 1.66 15.15 17.74
N ASN A 198 2.93 15.44 18.07
CA ASN A 198 3.31 15.82 19.43
C ASN A 198 2.76 14.83 20.50
N ILE A 199 2.89 13.51 20.24
CA ILE A 199 2.33 12.46 21.09
C ILE A 199 3.01 12.49 22.45
N GLY A 200 2.27 12.89 23.48
CA GLY A 200 2.76 12.97 24.85
C GLY A 200 3.03 11.60 25.49
N ASN A 201 2.37 10.54 25.02
CA ASN A 201 2.52 9.18 25.59
C ASN A 201 2.67 8.11 24.51
N LEU A 202 3.91 7.65 24.36
CA LEU A 202 4.29 6.63 23.38
C LEU A 202 3.67 5.25 23.68
N GLU A 203 3.54 4.88 24.96
CA GLU A 203 2.95 3.58 25.35
C GLU A 203 1.51 3.46 24.89
N ILE A 204 0.73 4.53 25.04
CA ILE A 204 -0.66 4.55 24.58
C ILE A 204 -0.72 4.43 23.06
N PHE A 205 0.18 5.09 22.34
CA PHE A 205 0.26 4.96 20.88
C PHE A 205 0.65 3.54 20.45
N GLN A 206 1.63 2.92 21.10
CA GLN A 206 2.01 1.53 20.84
C GLN A 206 0.85 0.57 21.08
N ARG A 207 0.11 0.77 22.19
CA ARG A 207 -1.12 0.03 22.49
C ARG A 207 -2.17 0.22 21.40
N PHE A 208 -2.38 1.47 20.94
CA PHE A 208 -3.31 1.79 19.86
C PHE A 208 -2.98 1.04 18.56
N VAL A 209 -1.71 1.05 18.13
CA VAL A 209 -1.28 0.35 16.90
C VAL A 209 -1.47 -1.17 17.03
N ARG A 210 -1.19 -1.75 18.19
CA ARG A 210 -1.45 -3.18 18.46
C ARG A 210 -2.93 -3.52 18.45
N LEU A 211 -3.78 -2.64 18.98
CA LEU A 211 -5.24 -2.81 18.91
C LEU A 211 -5.74 -2.69 17.47
N CYS A 212 -5.15 -1.82 16.64
CA CYS A 212 -5.42 -1.80 15.22
C CYS A 212 -5.02 -3.12 14.54
N ALA A 213 -3.86 -3.70 14.91
CA ALA A 213 -3.44 -5.00 14.40
C ALA A 213 -4.43 -6.12 14.74
N GLY A 214 -4.91 -6.17 15.98
CA GLY A 214 -5.94 -7.12 16.41
C GLY A 214 -7.31 -6.92 15.74
N ARG A 215 -7.52 -5.81 15.03
CA ARG A 215 -8.76 -5.46 14.32
C ARG A 215 -8.59 -5.38 12.80
N THR A 216 -7.50 -5.91 12.27
CA THR A 216 -7.31 -5.97 10.82
C THR A 216 -8.46 -6.77 10.17
N GLY A 217 -8.91 -6.36 8.97
CA GLY A 217 -10.05 -6.95 8.28
C GLY A 217 -11.43 -6.57 8.85
N GLN A 218 -11.50 -5.80 9.96
CA GLN A 218 -12.76 -5.43 10.60
C GLN A 218 -13.19 -4.00 10.26
N LEU A 219 -14.49 -3.74 10.40
CA LEU A 219 -15.03 -2.38 10.32
C LEU A 219 -14.40 -1.48 11.38
N LEU A 220 -13.88 -0.35 10.96
CA LEU A 220 -13.26 0.62 11.85
C LEU A 220 -14.28 1.23 12.81
N ASN A 221 -14.12 0.96 14.10
CA ASN A 221 -14.86 1.59 15.19
C ASN A 221 -13.91 2.46 16.01
N LEU A 222 -13.84 3.75 15.64
CA LEU A 222 -12.98 4.72 16.32
C LEU A 222 -13.32 4.93 17.80
N SER A 223 -14.61 4.87 18.15
CA SER A 223 -15.05 5.04 19.55
C SER A 223 -14.56 3.89 20.42
N SER A 224 -14.69 2.64 19.93
CA SER A 224 -14.15 1.48 20.64
C SER A 224 -12.63 1.54 20.79
N LEU A 225 -11.90 1.88 19.71
CA LEU A 225 -10.44 2.05 19.78
C LEU A 225 -10.01 3.13 20.77
N ALA A 226 -10.71 4.26 20.76
CA ALA A 226 -10.44 5.37 21.70
C ALA A 226 -10.65 4.94 23.16
N ASN A 227 -11.77 4.28 23.44
CA ASN A 227 -12.09 3.80 24.80
C ASN A 227 -11.07 2.79 25.30
N ASP A 228 -10.68 1.81 24.47
CA ASP A 228 -9.72 0.77 24.84
C ASP A 228 -8.31 1.32 25.09
N CYS A 229 -7.99 2.49 24.51
CA CYS A 229 -6.72 3.19 24.72
C CYS A 229 -6.78 4.27 25.80
N GLY A 230 -7.96 4.66 26.26
CA GLY A 230 -8.14 5.79 27.17
C GLY A 230 -7.81 7.15 26.52
N ILE A 231 -8.14 7.33 25.22
CA ILE A 231 -7.89 8.55 24.46
C ILE A 231 -9.19 9.12 23.89
N SER A 232 -9.15 10.38 23.44
CA SER A 232 -10.30 10.99 22.78
C SER A 232 -10.55 10.39 21.38
N HIS A 233 -11.81 10.43 20.93
CA HIS A 233 -12.18 10.07 19.57
C HIS A 233 -11.41 10.88 18.52
N THR A 234 -11.15 12.17 18.79
CA THR A 234 -10.37 13.05 17.91
C THR A 234 -8.91 12.58 17.80
N THR A 235 -8.30 12.20 18.93
CA THR A 235 -6.94 11.64 18.96
C THR A 235 -6.88 10.32 18.17
N ALA A 236 -7.84 9.41 18.38
CA ALA A 236 -7.90 8.15 17.64
C ALA A 236 -8.01 8.38 16.12
N ARG A 237 -8.86 9.32 15.69
CA ARG A 237 -9.00 9.72 14.28
C ARG A 237 -7.69 10.27 13.72
N GLN A 238 -7.02 11.14 14.45
CA GLN A 238 -5.73 11.71 14.06
C GLN A 238 -4.67 10.61 13.89
N TRP A 239 -4.58 9.68 14.83
CA TRP A 239 -3.61 8.58 14.78
C TRP A 239 -3.88 7.62 13.61
N ILE A 240 -5.14 7.29 13.33
CA ILE A 240 -5.51 6.55 12.11
C ILE A 240 -5.04 7.29 10.86
N SER A 241 -5.28 8.59 10.77
CA SER A 241 -4.85 9.39 9.60
C SER A 241 -3.33 9.39 9.43
N ILE A 242 -2.56 9.41 10.54
CA ILE A 242 -1.10 9.33 10.51
C ILE A 242 -0.63 7.96 10.03
N LEU A 243 -1.22 6.87 10.53
CA LEU A 243 -0.89 5.51 10.09
C LEU A 243 -1.21 5.31 8.59
N GLN A 244 -2.30 5.89 8.07
CA GLN A 244 -2.61 5.88 6.64
C GLN A 244 -1.57 6.65 5.82
N ALA A 245 -1.23 7.86 6.26
CA ALA A 245 -0.27 8.69 5.56
C ALA A 245 1.16 8.13 5.59
N GLY A 246 1.49 7.35 6.64
CA GLY A 246 2.73 6.58 6.73
C GLY A 246 2.74 5.29 5.90
N PHE A 247 1.65 4.96 5.19
CA PHE A 247 1.48 3.69 4.47
C PHE A 247 1.61 2.45 5.39
N ILE A 248 1.24 2.59 6.65
CA ILE A 248 1.18 1.48 7.60
C ILE A 248 -0.14 0.73 7.46
N ILE A 249 -1.23 1.49 7.36
CA ILE A 249 -2.58 0.95 7.16
C ILE A 249 -3.25 1.53 5.92
N HIS A 250 -4.22 0.79 5.42
CA HIS A 250 -5.19 1.22 4.42
C HIS A 250 -6.60 1.07 4.98
N LEU A 251 -7.45 2.05 4.72
CA LEU A 251 -8.87 1.96 5.02
C LEU A 251 -9.60 1.64 3.72
N LEU A 252 -10.08 0.40 3.60
CA LEU A 252 -10.88 -0.04 2.45
C LEU A 252 -12.29 0.52 2.61
N PRO A 253 -12.74 1.43 1.72
CA PRO A 253 -14.05 2.04 1.83
C PRO A 253 -15.16 1.05 1.40
N PRO A 254 -16.38 1.22 1.92
CA PRO A 254 -17.52 0.49 1.40
C PRO A 254 -17.93 1.03 0.02
N HIS A 255 -18.43 0.17 -0.85
CA HIS A 255 -18.98 0.55 -2.13
C HIS A 255 -20.42 1.10 -1.98
N PHE A 256 -20.67 2.31 -2.50
CA PHE A 256 -21.95 3.00 -2.46
C PHE A 256 -22.58 3.02 -3.85
N ASN A 257 -23.19 1.94 -4.28
CA ASN A 257 -24.16 1.98 -5.36
C ASN A 257 -25.56 1.67 -4.83
N ASN A 258 -26.57 2.23 -5.46
CA ASN A 258 -28.00 2.18 -5.06
C ASN A 258 -28.61 0.76 -4.99
N PHE A 259 -27.80 -0.30 -4.79
CA PHE A 259 -28.29 -1.68 -4.71
C PHE A 259 -29.09 -1.96 -3.44
N SER A 260 -28.90 -1.20 -2.35
CA SER A 260 -29.81 -1.16 -1.22
C SER A 260 -29.63 0.14 -0.41
N LYS A 261 -30.72 0.72 0.07
CA LYS A 261 -30.73 1.92 0.92
C LYS A 261 -30.10 1.72 2.31
N ARG A 262 -29.40 0.60 2.56
CA ARG A 262 -29.01 0.14 3.89
C ARG A 262 -27.55 -0.33 3.96
N ILE A 263 -26.63 0.51 3.49
CA ILE A 263 -25.18 0.19 3.42
C ILE A 263 -24.45 0.62 4.70
N ILE A 264 -23.48 -0.17 5.13
CA ILE A 264 -22.53 0.17 6.20
C ILE A 264 -21.60 1.27 5.72
N LYS A 265 -21.39 2.31 6.54
CA LYS A 265 -20.60 3.50 6.16
C LYS A 265 -19.14 3.46 6.64
N SER A 266 -18.83 2.64 7.64
CA SER A 266 -17.48 2.56 8.20
C SER A 266 -16.56 1.76 7.27
N PRO A 267 -15.32 2.21 7.01
CA PRO A 267 -14.36 1.43 6.23
C PRO A 267 -13.85 0.21 7.03
N LYS A 268 -13.29 -0.78 6.35
CA LYS A 268 -12.49 -1.85 6.96
C LYS A 268 -11.03 -1.40 7.09
N LEU A 269 -10.36 -1.81 8.17
CA LEU A 269 -8.96 -1.49 8.43
C LEU A 269 -8.07 -2.65 8.00
N TYR A 270 -7.03 -2.38 7.20
CA TYR A 270 -6.01 -3.34 6.79
C TYR A 270 -4.61 -2.76 6.97
N PHE A 271 -3.64 -3.61 7.30
CA PHE A 271 -2.22 -3.25 7.21
C PHE A 271 -1.74 -3.41 5.76
N LEU A 272 -0.74 -2.63 5.33
CA LEU A 272 -0.17 -2.75 3.99
C LEU A 272 1.01 -3.73 3.91
N ASP A 273 1.44 -4.28 5.06
CA ASP A 273 2.46 -5.31 5.14
C ASP A 273 2.11 -6.34 6.22
N THR A 274 2.08 -7.61 5.84
CA THR A 274 1.70 -8.71 6.74
C THR A 274 2.81 -9.06 7.73
N GLY A 275 4.08 -8.84 7.39
CA GLY A 275 5.18 -9.05 8.32
C GLY A 275 5.08 -8.09 9.52
N LEU A 276 4.84 -6.80 9.25
CA LEU A 276 4.59 -5.82 10.31
C LEU A 276 3.35 -6.18 11.13
N LEU A 277 2.28 -6.65 10.49
CA LEU A 277 1.08 -7.13 11.17
C LEU A 277 1.40 -8.32 12.09
N CYS A 278 2.12 -9.33 11.61
CA CYS A 278 2.54 -10.49 12.41
C CYS A 278 3.43 -10.08 13.61
N TYR A 279 4.35 -9.14 13.40
CA TYR A 279 5.16 -8.58 14.49
C TYR A 279 4.28 -7.91 15.58
N LEU A 280 3.33 -7.09 15.17
CA LEU A 280 2.42 -6.41 16.11
C LEU A 280 1.49 -7.39 16.85
N LEU A 281 1.10 -8.48 16.22
CA LEU A 281 0.36 -9.61 16.82
C LEU A 281 1.22 -10.52 17.69
N ARG A 282 2.55 -10.26 17.77
CA ARG A 282 3.52 -11.01 18.58
C ARG A 282 3.68 -12.47 18.17
N LEU A 283 3.50 -12.77 16.87
CA LEU A 283 3.82 -14.09 16.33
C LEU A 283 5.34 -14.27 16.33
N ARG A 284 5.83 -15.42 16.74
CA ARG A 284 7.27 -15.70 16.90
C ARG A 284 7.85 -16.45 15.71
N GLU A 285 7.04 -17.29 15.07
CA GLU A 285 7.42 -18.10 13.94
C GLU A 285 6.23 -18.28 12.96
N PRO A 286 6.49 -18.68 11.70
CA PRO A 286 5.42 -18.89 10.72
C PRO A 286 4.35 -19.88 11.16
N ALA A 287 4.73 -20.93 11.93
CA ALA A 287 3.82 -21.95 12.41
C ALA A 287 2.72 -21.41 13.33
N ASP A 288 3.00 -20.32 14.07
CA ASP A 288 2.02 -19.68 14.94
C ASP A 288 0.76 -19.20 14.17
N LEU A 289 0.89 -18.95 12.86
CA LEU A 289 -0.24 -18.54 12.02
C LEU A 289 -1.24 -19.68 11.75
N ILE A 290 -0.82 -20.93 11.79
CA ILE A 290 -1.65 -22.08 11.36
C ILE A 290 -2.95 -22.13 12.16
N ASP A 291 -2.84 -22.04 13.49
CA ASP A 291 -3.98 -22.12 14.39
C ASP A 291 -4.36 -20.76 15.02
N HIS A 292 -3.78 -19.68 14.53
CA HIS A 292 -4.06 -18.35 15.06
C HIS A 292 -5.48 -17.90 14.75
N ALA A 293 -6.20 -17.36 15.74
CA ALA A 293 -7.57 -16.89 15.58
C ALA A 293 -7.74 -15.83 14.47
N LEU A 294 -6.71 -15.04 14.20
CA LEU A 294 -6.71 -14.02 13.14
C LEU A 294 -6.09 -14.50 11.82
N ARG A 295 -5.83 -15.79 11.63
CA ARG A 295 -5.27 -16.31 10.37
C ARG A 295 -6.03 -15.84 9.14
N GLY A 296 -7.36 -15.92 9.18
CA GLY A 296 -8.23 -15.44 8.11
C GLY A 296 -8.03 -13.96 7.82
N ALA A 297 -8.02 -13.12 8.87
CA ALA A 297 -7.85 -11.67 8.75
C ALA A 297 -6.44 -11.27 8.27
N VAL A 298 -5.38 -12.01 8.67
CA VAL A 298 -4.02 -11.81 8.15
C VAL A 298 -3.94 -12.15 6.68
N PHE A 299 -4.57 -13.25 6.25
CA PHE A 299 -4.63 -13.65 4.85
C PHE A 299 -5.45 -12.64 4.01
N GLU A 300 -6.61 -12.21 4.50
CA GLU A 300 -7.41 -11.16 3.84
C GLU A 300 -6.60 -9.87 3.70
N THR A 301 -5.85 -9.48 4.74
CA THR A 301 -4.94 -8.33 4.71
C THR A 301 -3.88 -8.48 3.62
N TYR A 302 -3.29 -9.67 3.48
CA TYR A 302 -2.33 -9.96 2.41
C TYR A 302 -2.94 -9.71 1.03
N VAL A 303 -4.10 -10.30 0.75
CA VAL A 303 -4.75 -10.19 -0.57
C VAL A 303 -5.13 -8.74 -0.86
N VAL A 304 -5.72 -8.03 0.10
CA VAL A 304 -6.07 -6.60 -0.05
C VAL A 304 -4.82 -5.76 -0.32
N ALA A 305 -3.71 -6.03 0.39
CA ALA A 305 -2.44 -5.32 0.16
C ALA A 305 -1.85 -5.64 -1.23
N GLU A 306 -1.91 -6.88 -1.70
CA GLU A 306 -1.45 -7.25 -3.05
C GLU A 306 -2.29 -6.59 -4.14
N LEU A 307 -3.61 -6.59 -4.01
CA LEU A 307 -4.51 -5.88 -4.93
C LEU A 307 -4.22 -4.37 -4.94
N PHE A 308 -4.00 -3.78 -3.77
CA PHE A 308 -3.63 -2.37 -3.66
C PHE A 308 -2.30 -2.07 -4.38
N LYS A 309 -1.28 -2.91 -4.19
CA LYS A 309 0.03 -2.79 -4.86
C LYS A 309 -0.09 -2.95 -6.37
N ALA A 310 -0.96 -3.84 -6.87
CA ALA A 310 -1.15 -4.07 -8.29
C ALA A 310 -1.52 -2.79 -9.05
N PHE A 311 -2.35 -1.92 -8.47
CA PHE A 311 -2.66 -0.60 -9.00
C PHE A 311 -1.57 0.44 -8.69
N ALA A 312 -1.16 0.55 -7.43
CA ALA A 312 -0.21 1.58 -6.99
C ALA A 312 1.13 1.49 -7.72
N HIS A 313 1.67 0.28 -7.95
CA HIS A 313 2.91 0.06 -8.69
C HIS A 313 2.79 0.29 -10.20
N ARG A 314 1.58 0.55 -10.70
CA ARG A 314 1.31 1.04 -12.06
C ARG A 314 1.08 2.54 -12.11
N GLY A 315 1.19 3.22 -10.96
CA GLY A 315 0.89 4.64 -10.81
C GLY A 315 -0.59 4.96 -10.94
N GLU A 316 -1.45 4.01 -10.57
CA GLU A 316 -2.91 4.12 -10.63
C GLU A 316 -3.50 4.20 -9.22
N THR A 317 -4.62 4.89 -9.07
CA THR A 317 -5.37 4.91 -7.81
C THR A 317 -6.17 3.61 -7.69
N PRO A 318 -5.98 2.81 -6.64
CA PRO A 318 -6.71 1.54 -6.48
C PRO A 318 -8.22 1.76 -6.32
N PRO A 319 -9.07 1.26 -7.24
CA PRO A 319 -10.53 1.38 -7.16
C PRO A 319 -11.11 0.21 -6.35
N LEU A 320 -10.59 0.02 -5.14
CA LEU A 320 -10.93 -1.10 -4.26
C LEU A 320 -11.94 -0.67 -3.22
N TYR A 321 -12.93 -1.51 -3.02
CA TYR A 321 -14.02 -1.33 -2.06
C TYR A 321 -14.34 -2.68 -1.41
N PHE A 322 -15.11 -2.69 -0.32
CA PHE A 322 -15.85 -3.88 0.11
C PHE A 322 -17.34 -3.60 -0.02
N TRP A 323 -18.13 -4.65 0.02
CA TRP A 323 -19.57 -4.50 0.08
C TRP A 323 -20.16 -5.33 1.22
N ARG A 324 -21.10 -4.75 1.96
CA ARG A 324 -21.83 -5.43 3.01
C ARG A 324 -23.19 -4.79 3.19
N ASP A 325 -24.24 -5.63 3.24
CA ASP A 325 -25.58 -5.19 3.56
C ASP A 325 -25.90 -5.33 5.06
N ARG A 326 -27.08 -4.92 5.44
CA ARG A 326 -27.54 -5.01 6.84
C ARG A 326 -28.00 -6.42 7.24
N THR A 327 -28.24 -7.29 6.30
CA THR A 327 -28.66 -8.67 6.52
C THR A 327 -27.47 -9.60 6.75
N GLY A 328 -26.25 -9.10 6.55
CA GLY A 328 -25.00 -9.82 6.82
C GLY A 328 -24.32 -10.39 5.59
N HIS A 329 -24.90 -10.23 4.38
CA HIS A 329 -24.20 -10.60 3.16
C HIS A 329 -23.03 -9.66 2.94
N GLU A 330 -21.88 -10.22 2.56
CA GLU A 330 -20.64 -9.50 2.38
C GLU A 330 -19.88 -10.01 1.16
N VAL A 331 -19.15 -9.11 0.52
CA VAL A 331 -18.09 -9.40 -0.46
C VAL A 331 -16.82 -8.71 0.03
N ASP A 332 -15.76 -9.46 0.21
CA ASP A 332 -14.53 -9.00 0.86
C ASP A 332 -13.89 -7.85 0.09
N VAL A 333 -13.78 -7.96 -1.24
CA VAL A 333 -13.27 -6.89 -2.11
C VAL A 333 -14.11 -6.75 -3.37
N LEU A 334 -14.36 -5.52 -3.77
CA LEU A 334 -14.87 -5.14 -5.08
C LEU A 334 -13.84 -4.31 -5.82
N ILE A 335 -13.60 -4.62 -7.08
CA ILE A 335 -12.88 -3.74 -8.00
C ILE A 335 -13.92 -3.02 -8.86
N ASP A 336 -13.99 -1.69 -8.76
CA ASP A 336 -14.86 -0.88 -9.59
C ASP A 336 -14.12 -0.42 -10.85
N THR A 337 -14.41 -1.05 -11.98
CA THR A 337 -13.81 -0.69 -13.27
C THR A 337 -14.49 0.52 -13.93
N GLY A 338 -15.48 1.12 -13.28
CA GLY A 338 -16.37 2.13 -13.87
C GLY A 338 -17.44 1.54 -14.81
N LYS A 339 -17.16 0.39 -15.46
CA LYS A 339 -18.10 -0.33 -16.32
C LYS A 339 -18.81 -1.43 -15.56
N GLN A 340 -18.10 -2.15 -14.74
CA GLN A 340 -18.61 -3.29 -13.96
C GLN A 340 -17.90 -3.40 -12.62
N LEU A 341 -18.55 -4.06 -11.66
CA LEU A 341 -18.03 -4.40 -10.36
C LEU A 341 -17.56 -5.85 -10.37
N ILE A 342 -16.31 -6.09 -10.06
CA ILE A 342 -15.72 -7.44 -9.99
C ILE A 342 -15.69 -7.85 -8.52
N PRO A 343 -16.51 -8.83 -8.10
CA PRO A 343 -16.52 -9.28 -6.72
C PRO A 343 -15.43 -10.32 -6.47
N ILE A 344 -14.73 -10.15 -5.36
CA ILE A 344 -13.64 -11.03 -4.91
C ILE A 344 -13.95 -11.49 -3.49
N GLU A 345 -13.95 -12.80 -3.29
CA GLU A 345 -14.06 -13.45 -1.99
C GLU A 345 -12.70 -14.04 -1.60
N ILE A 346 -12.36 -13.99 -0.30
CA ILE A 346 -11.04 -14.35 0.20
C ILE A 346 -11.18 -15.39 1.31
N LYS A 347 -10.51 -16.54 1.16
CA LYS A 347 -10.57 -17.63 2.13
C LYS A 347 -9.18 -18.20 2.41
N SER A 348 -8.72 -18.13 3.65
CA SER A 348 -7.39 -18.63 4.05
C SER A 348 -7.22 -20.14 4.03
N GLY A 349 -8.32 -20.89 3.88
CA GLY A 349 -8.30 -22.35 3.80
C GLY A 349 -7.75 -22.85 2.47
N ARG A 350 -7.20 -24.07 2.46
CA ARG A 350 -6.76 -24.77 1.25
C ARG A 350 -7.93 -25.41 0.51
N THR A 351 -8.90 -25.96 1.26
CA THR A 351 -10.08 -26.63 0.72
C THR A 351 -11.21 -25.62 0.53
N ILE A 352 -11.81 -25.61 -0.65
CA ILE A 352 -12.91 -24.71 -0.99
C ILE A 352 -14.24 -25.44 -0.90
N SER A 353 -15.10 -24.96 -0.01
CA SER A 353 -16.48 -25.39 0.15
C SER A 353 -17.40 -24.64 -0.82
N GLY A 354 -18.49 -25.29 -1.27
CA GLY A 354 -19.55 -24.63 -2.06
C GLY A 354 -20.22 -23.45 -1.36
N ALA A 355 -20.27 -23.47 -0.02
CA ALA A 355 -20.80 -22.36 0.79
C ALA A 355 -19.97 -21.07 0.68
N PHE A 356 -18.69 -21.14 0.35
CA PHE A 356 -17.85 -19.96 0.19
C PHE A 356 -18.24 -19.06 -0.98
N PHE A 357 -19.01 -19.57 -1.93
CA PHE A 357 -19.53 -18.82 -3.08
C PHE A 357 -20.89 -18.15 -2.85
N GLU A 358 -21.53 -18.36 -1.72
CA GLU A 358 -22.90 -17.85 -1.46
C GLU A 358 -22.94 -16.32 -1.49
N GLY A 359 -21.98 -15.65 -0.84
CA GLY A 359 -21.85 -14.19 -0.86
C GLY A 359 -21.66 -13.65 -2.29
N LEU A 360 -20.78 -14.28 -3.07
CA LEU A 360 -20.55 -13.92 -4.47
C LEU A 360 -21.81 -14.12 -5.33
N ARG A 361 -22.48 -15.28 -5.22
CA ARG A 361 -23.73 -15.54 -5.97
C ARG A 361 -24.81 -14.52 -5.65
N TYR A 362 -24.99 -14.24 -4.35
CA TYR A 362 -25.95 -13.24 -3.91
C TYR A 362 -25.63 -11.86 -4.51
N PHE A 363 -24.39 -11.41 -4.41
CA PHE A 363 -23.98 -10.11 -4.95
C PHE A 363 -24.11 -10.04 -6.46
N MET A 364 -23.72 -11.08 -7.19
CA MET A 364 -23.81 -11.14 -8.66
C MET A 364 -25.26 -11.08 -9.16
N ALA A 365 -26.22 -11.51 -8.35
CA ALA A 365 -27.65 -11.40 -8.67
C ALA A 365 -28.25 -10.00 -8.46
N LEU A 366 -27.53 -9.05 -7.86
CA LEU A 366 -28.07 -7.73 -7.49
C LEU A 366 -28.27 -6.77 -8.67
N GLY A 367 -27.64 -7.02 -9.81
CA GLY A 367 -27.90 -6.17 -10.98
C GLY A 367 -26.87 -6.28 -12.11
N PRO A 368 -27.18 -5.66 -13.26
CA PRO A 368 -26.41 -5.81 -14.50
C PRO A 368 -25.02 -5.15 -14.50
N LYS A 369 -24.71 -4.30 -13.50
CA LYS A 369 -23.39 -3.70 -13.35
C LYS A 369 -22.37 -4.61 -12.66
N VAL A 370 -22.80 -5.75 -12.15
CA VAL A 370 -21.90 -6.74 -11.57
C VAL A 370 -21.33 -7.61 -12.68
N ALA A 371 -20.04 -7.92 -12.61
CA ALA A 371 -19.40 -8.82 -13.57
C ALA A 371 -20.08 -10.18 -13.58
N SER A 372 -20.13 -10.81 -14.76
CA SER A 372 -20.66 -12.18 -14.91
C SER A 372 -19.75 -13.24 -14.28
N THR A 373 -18.53 -12.87 -13.95
CA THR A 373 -17.52 -13.74 -13.34
C THR A 373 -17.12 -13.18 -11.97
N GLY A 374 -17.22 -14.01 -10.93
CA GLY A 374 -16.68 -13.70 -9.60
C GLY A 374 -15.33 -14.34 -9.39
N VAL A 375 -14.55 -13.85 -8.43
CA VAL A 375 -13.21 -14.34 -8.12
C VAL A 375 -13.17 -14.87 -6.69
N MET A 376 -12.55 -16.03 -6.50
CA MET A 376 -12.24 -16.63 -5.21
C MET A 376 -10.72 -16.71 -5.07
N ILE A 377 -10.12 -16.08 -4.05
CA ILE A 377 -8.70 -16.20 -3.74
C ILE A 377 -8.55 -17.04 -2.48
N HIS A 378 -7.74 -18.11 -2.54
CA HIS A 378 -7.64 -19.04 -1.42
C HIS A 378 -6.20 -19.38 -1.03
N GLY A 379 -6.04 -19.90 0.20
CA GLY A 379 -4.71 -20.25 0.75
C GLY A 379 -4.12 -21.57 0.25
N GLY A 380 -4.74 -22.23 -0.73
CA GLY A 380 -4.20 -23.43 -1.39
C GLY A 380 -3.48 -23.11 -2.70
N ASP A 381 -3.16 -24.16 -3.44
CA ASP A 381 -2.30 -24.12 -4.65
C ASP A 381 -3.09 -24.37 -5.94
N ASP A 382 -4.41 -24.57 -5.84
CA ASP A 382 -5.25 -24.92 -6.98
C ASP A 382 -5.73 -23.69 -7.76
N LEU A 383 -5.64 -23.81 -9.10
CA LEU A 383 -6.14 -22.85 -10.06
C LEU A 383 -7.17 -23.55 -10.97
N TYR A 384 -8.42 -23.11 -10.94
CA TYR A 384 -9.47 -23.68 -11.78
C TYR A 384 -10.67 -22.74 -11.93
N GLU A 385 -11.54 -23.05 -12.87
CA GLU A 385 -12.85 -22.43 -13.00
C GLU A 385 -13.92 -23.36 -12.44
N ARG A 386 -14.90 -22.76 -11.76
CA ARG A 386 -16.07 -23.46 -11.26
C ARG A 386 -17.31 -22.61 -11.47
N GLU A 387 -18.28 -23.07 -12.27
CA GLU A 387 -19.44 -22.27 -12.64
C GLU A 387 -19.00 -20.92 -13.26
N ASN A 388 -19.40 -19.80 -12.68
CA ASN A 388 -19.04 -18.44 -13.07
C ASN A 388 -17.94 -17.87 -12.16
N PHE A 389 -17.09 -18.72 -11.57
CA PHE A 389 -16.06 -18.29 -10.64
C PHE A 389 -14.67 -18.72 -11.11
N ILE A 390 -13.72 -17.78 -11.04
CA ILE A 390 -12.31 -18.05 -11.17
C ILE A 390 -11.74 -18.28 -9.76
N VAL A 391 -11.16 -19.44 -9.53
CA VAL A 391 -10.53 -19.81 -8.26
C VAL A 391 -9.04 -19.69 -8.39
N LEU A 392 -8.43 -18.79 -7.61
CA LEU A 392 -7.02 -18.43 -7.66
C LEU A 392 -6.28 -18.83 -6.39
N PRO A 393 -5.10 -19.47 -6.50
CA PRO A 393 -4.24 -19.67 -5.35
C PRO A 393 -3.67 -18.34 -4.85
N TRP A 394 -3.29 -18.30 -3.56
CA TRP A 394 -2.78 -17.10 -2.90
C TRP A 394 -1.63 -16.40 -3.64
N PHE A 395 -0.77 -17.17 -4.30
CA PHE A 395 0.40 -16.65 -5.00
C PHE A 395 0.11 -16.19 -6.43
N GLN A 396 -1.13 -16.29 -6.90
CA GLN A 396 -1.61 -15.78 -8.19
C GLN A 396 -2.73 -14.73 -8.04
N ALA A 397 -2.87 -14.17 -6.87
CA ALA A 397 -3.88 -13.12 -6.64
C ALA A 397 -3.73 -11.93 -7.61
N THR A 398 -2.50 -11.64 -8.09
CA THR A 398 -2.18 -10.53 -9.00
C THR A 398 -1.30 -10.96 -10.19
N SER A 399 -0.96 -12.24 -10.32
CA SER A 399 -0.09 -12.77 -11.39
C SER A 399 -0.85 -12.95 -12.71
N LYS A 400 -0.09 -12.83 -13.82
CA LYS A 400 -0.60 -12.98 -15.20
C LYS A 400 -0.64 -14.45 -15.62
#